data_90f34d3545944bf826507209554bd510
#
_entry.id   90f34d3545944bf826507209554bd510
#
_cell.length_a   1.000
_cell.length_b   1.000
_cell.length_c   1.000
_cell.angle_alpha   90.00
_cell.angle_beta   90.00
_cell.angle_gamma   90.00
#
_symmetry.space_group_name_H-M   'P 1'
#
loop_
_entity.id
_entity.type
_entity.pdbx_description
1 polymer ?
#
loop_
_entity_poly.entity_id
_entity_poly.type
_entity_poly.pdbx_seq_one_letter_code
_entity_poly.pdbx_strand_id
1 'polypeptide(L)'
;TIAGIMITQTRIPAVLTEAMFSITHSQTVFLLILNVLLIIVGMFMETNSSILLLGPILIPIATSFGVDPIHFAGIMLLNLEIGMITPPVAINLFVASGITGLPIERISKSVIPYLIGLIIVFFMIVYVPLLIPGLM
;
A
#
# COMPACT_ATOMS: atom_id res chain seq x y z
N THR A 1 10.77 10.08 -13.63
CA THR A 1 12.09 10.33 -12.98
C THR A 1 13.12 9.32 -13.49
N ILE A 2 14.39 9.73 -13.61
CA ILE A 2 15.50 8.88 -14.08
C ILE A 2 15.58 7.58 -13.27
N ALA A 3 15.39 7.63 -11.96
CA ALA A 3 15.35 6.46 -11.09
C ALA A 3 14.23 5.47 -11.47
N GLY A 4 13.01 5.95 -11.77
CA GLY A 4 11.92 5.08 -12.22
C GLY A 4 12.21 4.40 -13.55
N ILE A 5 12.85 5.11 -14.50
CA ILE A 5 13.22 4.55 -15.80
C ILE A 5 14.36 3.52 -15.63
N MET A 6 15.34 3.78 -14.78
CA MET A 6 16.40 2.83 -14.50
C MET A 6 15.89 1.57 -13.83
N ILE A 7 14.93 1.68 -12.91
CA ILE A 7 14.31 0.53 -12.22
C ILE A 7 13.50 -0.32 -13.19
N THR A 8 12.76 0.30 -14.13
CA THR A 8 12.00 -0.45 -15.14
C THR A 8 12.88 -1.10 -16.21
N GLN A 9 14.06 -0.53 -16.49
CA GLN A 9 15.03 -1.11 -17.43
C GLN A 9 15.91 -2.20 -16.78
N THR A 10 16.09 -2.18 -15.47
CA THR A 10 16.70 -3.30 -14.75
C THR A 10 15.67 -4.41 -14.61
N ARG A 11 16.09 -5.67 -14.77
CA ARG A 11 15.21 -6.87 -14.65
C ARG A 11 14.64 -7.07 -13.23
N ILE A 12 14.66 -6.04 -12.38
CA ILE A 12 14.17 -6.09 -10.99
C ILE A 12 12.69 -6.49 -10.93
N PRO A 13 11.75 -5.90 -11.71
CA PRO A 13 10.36 -6.34 -11.69
C PRO A 13 10.19 -7.81 -12.08
N ALA A 14 10.95 -8.29 -13.06
CA ALA A 14 10.89 -9.68 -13.52
C ALA A 14 11.37 -10.65 -12.42
N VAL A 15 12.49 -10.36 -11.77
CA VAL A 15 13.05 -11.19 -10.68
C VAL A 15 12.10 -11.21 -9.49
N LEU A 16 11.51 -10.07 -9.12
CA LEU A 16 10.52 -9.99 -8.05
C LEU A 16 9.24 -10.73 -8.40
N THR A 17 8.79 -10.66 -9.65
CA THR A 17 7.63 -11.43 -10.13
C THR A 17 7.88 -12.93 -10.01
N GLU A 18 9.02 -13.42 -10.46
CA GLU A 18 9.41 -14.82 -10.31
C GLU A 18 9.49 -15.25 -8.84
N ALA A 19 10.09 -14.42 -7.98
CA ALA A 19 10.16 -14.67 -6.55
C ALA A 19 8.76 -14.74 -5.92
N MET A 20 7.85 -13.85 -6.29
CA MET A 20 6.47 -13.87 -5.81
C MET A 20 5.71 -15.09 -6.32
N PHE A 21 5.87 -15.49 -7.57
CA PHE A 21 5.28 -16.72 -8.11
C PHE A 21 5.82 -17.99 -7.43
N SER A 22 7.05 -17.98 -6.93
CA SER A 22 7.60 -19.08 -6.14
C SER A 22 6.95 -19.19 -4.75
N ILE A 23 6.45 -18.08 -4.21
CA ILE A 23 5.78 -18.04 -2.89
C ILE A 23 4.30 -18.35 -3.03
N THR A 24 3.62 -17.77 -4.03
CA THR A 24 2.18 -17.95 -4.25
C THR A 24 1.79 -17.76 -5.71
N HIS A 25 0.79 -18.53 -6.16
CA HIS A 25 0.10 -18.32 -7.43
C HIS A 25 -1.30 -17.71 -7.23
N SER A 26 -1.71 -17.49 -5.99
CA SER A 26 -3.01 -16.91 -5.66
C SER A 26 -2.95 -15.38 -5.68
N GLN A 27 -3.83 -14.75 -6.47
CA GLN A 27 -4.01 -13.31 -6.52
C GLN A 27 -4.37 -12.72 -5.14
N THR A 28 -5.22 -13.40 -4.36
CA THR A 28 -5.65 -12.98 -3.03
C THR A 28 -4.48 -12.95 -2.05
N VAL A 29 -3.66 -14.01 -2.00
CA VAL A 29 -2.49 -14.10 -1.13
C VAL A 29 -1.44 -13.08 -1.51
N PHE A 30 -1.21 -12.89 -2.82
CA PHE A 30 -0.32 -11.86 -3.33
C PHE A 30 -0.71 -10.45 -2.86
N LEU A 31 -1.98 -10.08 -3.02
CA LEU A 31 -2.49 -8.79 -2.56
C LEU A 31 -2.38 -8.63 -1.04
N LEU A 32 -2.62 -9.69 -0.27
CA LEU A 32 -2.49 -9.65 1.18
C LEU A 32 -1.05 -9.37 1.62
N ILE A 33 -0.08 -10.04 1.00
CA ILE A 33 1.34 -9.82 1.28
C ILE A 33 1.74 -8.39 0.92
N LEU A 34 1.33 -7.90 -0.26
CA LEU A 34 1.62 -6.54 -0.68
C LEU A 34 0.96 -5.48 0.20
N ASN A 35 -0.28 -5.72 0.63
CA ASN A 35 -0.99 -4.81 1.52
C ASN A 35 -0.23 -4.61 2.84
N VAL A 36 0.23 -5.69 3.45
CA VAL A 36 1.04 -5.61 4.68
C VAL A 36 2.35 -4.85 4.42
N LEU A 37 3.03 -5.16 3.32
CA LEU A 37 4.28 -4.49 2.96
C LEU A 37 4.07 -3.00 2.72
N LEU A 38 3.03 -2.61 1.98
CA LEU A 38 2.73 -1.22 1.66
C LEU A 38 2.32 -0.41 2.89
N ILE A 39 1.59 -1.00 3.85
CA ILE A 39 1.29 -0.36 5.12
C ILE A 39 2.58 -0.07 5.89
N ILE A 40 3.49 -1.06 5.98
CA ILE A 40 4.79 -0.87 6.64
C ILE A 40 5.59 0.25 5.95
N VAL A 41 5.65 0.25 4.62
CA VAL A 41 6.33 1.32 3.87
C VAL A 41 5.69 2.67 4.15
N GLY A 42 4.37 2.76 4.15
CA GLY A 42 3.62 3.99 4.43
C GLY A 42 3.83 4.54 5.84
N MET A 43 4.20 3.69 6.80
CA MET A 43 4.56 4.17 8.15
C MET A 43 5.85 5.00 8.17
N PHE A 44 6.77 4.75 7.24
CA PHE A 44 8.11 5.37 7.20
C PHE A 44 8.30 6.36 6.05
N MET A 45 7.53 6.24 4.98
CA MET A 45 7.70 7.01 3.76
C MET A 45 6.43 7.80 3.42
N GLU A 46 6.64 8.99 2.87
CA GLU A 46 5.57 9.84 2.36
C GLU A 46 4.95 9.20 1.10
N THR A 47 3.63 9.35 0.93
CA THR A 47 2.82 8.69 -0.12
C THR A 47 3.33 8.96 -1.53
N ASN A 48 3.59 10.23 -1.88
CA ASN A 48 4.01 10.58 -3.25
C ASN A 48 5.37 9.98 -3.60
N SER A 49 6.31 10.03 -2.66
CA SER A 49 7.64 9.43 -2.83
C SER A 49 7.56 7.92 -2.98
N SER A 50 6.71 7.27 -2.17
CA SER A 50 6.48 5.83 -2.22
C SER A 50 5.87 5.40 -3.55
N ILE A 51 4.88 6.13 -4.06
CA ILE A 51 4.25 5.83 -5.36
C ILE A 51 5.25 5.98 -6.51
N LEU A 52 6.04 7.05 -6.51
CA LEU A 52 7.04 7.29 -7.55
C LEU A 52 8.14 6.24 -7.55
N LEU A 53 8.50 5.71 -6.39
CA LEU A 53 9.55 4.70 -6.25
C LEU A 53 9.02 3.28 -6.52
N LEU A 54 7.92 2.91 -5.88
CA LEU A 54 7.40 1.54 -5.89
C LEU A 54 6.41 1.27 -7.03
N GLY A 55 5.69 2.28 -7.50
CA GLY A 55 4.71 2.12 -8.58
C GLY A 55 5.27 1.44 -9.82
N PRO A 56 6.39 1.92 -10.39
CA PRO A 56 7.00 1.29 -11.57
C PRO A 56 7.43 -0.16 -11.36
N ILE A 57 7.65 -0.57 -10.11
CA ILE A 57 8.05 -1.94 -9.75
C ILE A 57 6.81 -2.81 -9.53
N LEU A 58 5.87 -2.33 -8.71
CA LEU A 58 4.76 -3.15 -8.21
C LEU A 58 3.60 -3.26 -9.20
N ILE A 59 3.32 -2.24 -10.01
CA ILE A 59 2.22 -2.27 -10.99
C ILE A 59 2.42 -3.39 -12.02
N PRO A 60 3.59 -3.57 -12.65
CA PRO A 60 3.82 -4.69 -13.56
C PRO A 60 3.68 -6.05 -12.87
N ILE A 61 4.13 -6.17 -11.62
CA ILE A 61 4.00 -7.41 -10.85
C ILE A 61 2.52 -7.71 -10.58
N ALA A 62 1.75 -6.74 -10.12
CA ALA A 62 0.32 -6.88 -9.88
C ALA A 62 -0.43 -7.27 -11.15
N THR A 63 -0.08 -6.67 -12.29
CA THR A 63 -0.67 -7.00 -13.59
C THR A 63 -0.38 -8.45 -13.99
N SER A 64 0.82 -8.96 -13.72
CA SER A 64 1.16 -10.37 -13.99
C SER A 64 0.37 -11.36 -13.14
N PHE A 65 -0.14 -10.94 -11.98
CA PHE A 65 -1.08 -11.71 -11.15
C PHE A 65 -2.56 -11.51 -11.56
N GLY A 66 -2.84 -10.75 -12.62
CA GLY A 66 -4.19 -10.51 -13.13
C GLY A 66 -4.94 -9.38 -12.44
N VAL A 67 -4.25 -8.54 -11.66
CA VAL A 67 -4.85 -7.34 -11.04
C VAL A 67 -4.85 -6.20 -12.04
N ASP A 68 -5.99 -5.51 -12.18
CA ASP A 68 -6.08 -4.31 -13.01
C ASP A 68 -5.13 -3.22 -12.50
N PRO A 69 -4.34 -2.57 -13.38
CA PRO A 69 -3.35 -1.57 -12.96
C PRO A 69 -3.98 -0.37 -12.26
N ILE A 70 -5.17 0.08 -12.68
CA ILE A 70 -5.88 1.22 -12.09
C ILE A 70 -6.39 0.84 -10.71
N HIS A 71 -6.97 -0.35 -10.56
CA HIS A 71 -7.42 -0.88 -9.28
C HIS A 71 -6.26 -1.04 -8.31
N PHE A 72 -5.13 -1.57 -8.77
CA PHE A 72 -3.93 -1.71 -7.96
C PHE A 72 -3.34 -0.35 -7.54
N ALA A 73 -3.36 0.66 -8.40
CA ALA A 73 -2.93 2.01 -8.05
C ALA A 73 -3.79 2.60 -6.93
N GLY A 74 -5.11 2.37 -6.95
CA GLY A 74 -6.01 2.75 -5.87
C GLY A 74 -5.72 2.02 -4.56
N ILE A 75 -5.47 0.71 -4.64
CA ILE A 75 -5.06 -0.12 -3.48
C ILE A 75 -3.76 0.42 -2.88
N MET A 76 -2.77 0.71 -3.71
CA MET A 76 -1.47 1.22 -3.29
C MET A 76 -1.60 2.58 -2.58
N LEU A 77 -2.39 3.50 -3.14
CA LEU A 77 -2.64 4.79 -2.54
C LEU A 77 -3.26 4.65 -1.15
N LEU A 78 -4.34 3.89 -1.03
CA LEU A 78 -5.04 3.69 0.24
C LEU A 78 -4.17 3.00 1.29
N ASN A 79 -3.36 2.03 0.90
CA ASN A 79 -2.41 1.38 1.81
C ASN A 79 -1.41 2.35 2.42
N LEU A 80 -0.82 3.19 1.58
CA LEU A 80 0.18 4.17 2.01
C LEU A 80 -0.45 5.20 2.95
N GLU A 81 -1.67 5.68 2.63
CA GLU A 81 -2.42 6.60 3.50
C GLU A 81 -2.75 5.96 4.86
N ILE A 82 -3.19 4.71 4.88
CA ILE A 82 -3.41 3.95 6.13
C ILE A 82 -2.09 3.83 6.91
N GLY A 83 -0.98 3.55 6.24
CA GLY A 83 0.35 3.49 6.85
C GLY A 83 0.72 4.80 7.54
N MET A 84 0.50 5.95 6.90
CA MET A 84 0.85 7.27 7.43
C MET A 84 0.11 7.66 8.72
N ILE A 85 -1.00 7.02 9.04
CA ILE A 85 -1.75 7.23 10.28
C ILE A 85 -1.67 6.04 11.24
N THR A 86 -0.96 4.97 10.87
CA THR A 86 -0.85 3.75 11.68
C THR A 86 0.30 3.88 12.70
N PRO A 87 0.01 3.82 14.02
CA PRO A 87 1.06 3.77 15.04
C PRO A 87 1.98 2.54 14.84
N PRO A 88 3.26 2.56 15.23
CA PRO A 88 3.90 3.54 16.12
C PRO A 88 4.60 4.72 15.42
N VAL A 89 4.87 4.66 14.12
CA VAL A 89 5.66 5.70 13.45
C VAL A 89 4.77 6.84 12.95
N ALA A 90 3.78 6.56 12.12
CA ALA A 90 2.70 7.45 11.70
C ALA A 90 3.09 8.94 11.54
N ILE A 91 3.72 9.29 10.43
CA ILE A 91 4.25 10.64 10.19
C ILE A 91 3.18 11.73 10.44
N ASN A 92 1.94 11.49 10.03
CA ASN A 92 0.84 12.43 10.23
C ASN A 92 0.48 12.65 11.71
N LEU A 93 0.67 11.64 12.57
CA LEU A 93 0.43 11.78 14.01
C LEU A 93 1.50 12.65 14.69
N PHE A 94 2.75 12.61 14.22
CA PHE A 94 3.79 13.51 14.68
C PHE A 94 3.50 14.95 14.32
N VAL A 95 3.03 15.21 13.10
CA VAL A 95 2.62 16.55 12.65
C VAL A 95 1.45 17.05 13.50
N ALA A 96 0.43 16.22 13.71
CA ALA A 96 -0.72 16.57 14.55
C ALA A 96 -0.30 16.86 16.02
N SER A 97 0.63 16.08 16.58
CA SER A 97 1.18 16.33 17.91
C SER A 97 1.92 17.66 17.99
N GLY A 98 2.71 18.00 16.96
CA GLY A 98 3.44 19.28 16.90
C GLY A 98 2.49 20.50 16.83
N ILE A 99 1.37 20.38 16.12
CA ILE A 99 0.39 21.46 15.98
C ILE A 99 -0.48 21.61 17.23
N THR A 100 -0.94 20.49 17.80
CA THR A 100 -1.91 20.49 18.92
C THR A 100 -1.27 20.57 20.28
N GLY A 101 0.02 20.23 20.38
CA GLY A 101 0.73 20.08 21.67
C GLY A 101 0.30 18.87 22.51
N LEU A 102 -0.55 17.98 21.92
CA LEU A 102 -1.00 16.78 22.60
C LEU A 102 0.03 15.64 22.44
N PRO A 103 0.18 14.76 23.43
CA PRO A 103 1.06 13.62 23.32
C PRO A 103 0.56 12.64 22.24
N ILE A 104 1.50 12.04 21.52
CA ILE A 104 1.22 11.12 20.38
C ILE A 104 0.30 9.98 20.80
N GLU A 105 0.47 9.44 22.01
CA GLU A 105 -0.35 8.35 22.56
C GLU A 105 -1.82 8.71 22.62
N ARG A 106 -2.13 9.96 22.97
CA ARG A 106 -3.52 10.45 23.05
C ARG A 106 -4.12 10.60 21.67
N ILE A 107 -3.36 11.15 20.72
CA ILE A 107 -3.79 11.28 19.32
C ILE A 107 -3.99 9.91 18.70
N SER A 108 -3.03 8.98 18.89
CA SER A 108 -3.12 7.60 18.39
C SER A 108 -4.39 6.89 18.86
N LYS A 109 -4.70 6.98 20.15
CA LYS A 109 -5.95 6.40 20.69
C LYS A 109 -7.21 6.98 20.05
N SER A 110 -7.20 8.27 19.75
CA SER A 110 -8.34 8.93 19.10
C SER A 110 -8.49 8.55 17.63
N VAL A 111 -7.41 8.17 16.97
CA VAL A 111 -7.39 7.77 15.54
C VAL A 111 -7.78 6.32 15.35
N ILE A 112 -7.58 5.44 16.35
CA ILE A 112 -7.85 4.00 16.22
C ILE A 112 -9.26 3.68 15.66
N PRO A 113 -10.37 4.25 16.15
CA PRO A 113 -11.71 3.92 15.61
C PRO A 113 -11.86 4.32 14.14
N TYR A 114 -11.27 5.44 13.73
CA TYR A 114 -11.27 5.87 12.32
C TYR A 114 -10.40 4.96 11.47
N LEU A 115 -9.24 4.54 11.98
CA LEU A 115 -8.34 3.60 11.32
C LEU A 115 -9.02 2.24 11.09
N ILE A 116 -9.76 1.73 12.08
CA ILE A 116 -10.52 0.48 11.92
C ILE A 116 -11.58 0.63 10.82
N GLY A 117 -12.34 1.72 10.82
CA GLY A 117 -13.32 2.00 9.75
C GLY A 117 -12.67 2.06 8.37
N LEU A 118 -11.52 2.72 8.27
CA LEU A 118 -10.76 2.86 7.03
C LEU A 118 -10.22 1.51 6.53
N ILE A 119 -9.73 0.67 7.43
CA ILE A 119 -9.27 -0.69 7.12
C ILE A 119 -10.44 -1.56 6.61
N ILE A 120 -11.63 -1.46 7.21
CA ILE A 120 -12.81 -2.20 6.74
C ILE A 120 -13.17 -1.79 5.32
N VAL A 121 -13.27 -0.49 5.04
CA VAL A 121 -13.56 0.04 3.70
C VAL A 121 -12.46 -0.39 2.71
N PHE A 122 -11.22 -0.33 3.13
CA PHE A 122 -10.09 -0.76 2.32
C PHE A 122 -10.21 -2.23 1.91
N PHE A 123 -10.48 -3.14 2.85
CA PHE A 123 -10.68 -4.55 2.54
C PHE A 123 -11.86 -4.78 1.60
N MET A 124 -12.93 -4.01 1.73
CA MET A 124 -14.05 -4.05 0.79
C MET A 124 -13.60 -3.66 -0.62
N ILE A 125 -12.86 -2.60 -0.78
CA ILE A 125 -12.35 -2.12 -2.08
C ILE A 125 -11.40 -3.14 -2.71
N VAL A 126 -10.54 -3.78 -1.91
CA VAL A 126 -9.55 -4.74 -2.40
C VAL A 126 -10.21 -6.05 -2.83
N TYR A 127 -11.10 -6.60 -2.02
CA TYR A 127 -11.55 -7.99 -2.17
C TYR A 127 -12.94 -8.13 -2.80
N VAL A 128 -13.83 -7.14 -2.71
CA VAL A 128 -15.16 -7.21 -3.34
C VAL A 128 -15.06 -7.33 -4.86
N PRO A 129 -14.22 -6.58 -5.58
CA PRO A 129 -14.06 -6.77 -7.03
C PRO A 129 -13.51 -8.14 -7.40
N LEU A 130 -12.69 -8.77 -6.52
CA LEU A 130 -12.18 -10.12 -6.73
C LEU A 130 -13.26 -11.20 -6.59
N LEU A 131 -14.29 -10.95 -5.78
CA LEU A 131 -15.41 -11.87 -5.56
C LEU A 131 -16.50 -11.73 -6.60
N ILE A 132 -16.59 -10.59 -7.29
CA ILE A 132 -17.61 -10.32 -8.30
C ILE A 132 -16.92 -10.16 -9.67
N PRO A 133 -16.86 -11.24 -10.49
CA PRO A 133 -16.33 -11.16 -11.86
C PRO A 133 -17.20 -10.22 -12.68
N GLY A 134 -16.62 -9.14 -13.18
CA GLY A 134 -17.32 -8.15 -14.01
C GLY A 134 -17.32 -6.73 -13.46
N LEU A 135 -16.73 -6.47 -12.30
CA LEU A 135 -16.51 -5.13 -11.75
C LEU A 135 -15.10 -4.58 -12.08
N MET A 136 -14.27 -5.36 -12.75
CA MET A 136 -12.95 -4.93 -13.27
C MET A 136 -12.99 -4.72 -14.78
#